data_5ce1a68e40b42aa0e73c3cd28620d586
#
_entry.id   5ce1a68e40b42aa0e73c3cd28620d586
#
_cell.length_a   1.000
_cell.length_b   1.000
_cell.length_c   1.000
_cell.angle_alpha   90.00
_cell.angle_beta   90.00
_cell.angle_gamma   90.00
#
_symmetry.space_group_name_H-M   'P 1'
#
loop_
_entity.id
_entity.type
_entity.pdbx_description
1 polymer ?
#
loop_
_entity_poly.entity_id
_entity_poly.type
_entity_poly.pdbx_seq_one_letter_code
_entity_poly.pdbx_strand_id
1 'polypeptide(L)'
;MPDTDPLLIAAARGGVVLTCVTQASRLGLWVLREDEPHVAAPAHSGGVRVPRSAHSGERLATVHWARPIVPRPPESLADPVENVLQLVADCQPYETALSVWESALRKELKTAAVLSRFPLAAGARRILADAQPFSDSGLETVVVPRLRWMRVRIVPQAWIAGHRVDFLIGERLVLQIDGGHHVGSQRERDIAHDAQLMLLGYHVIRVGYGHVMERWHEVQDVIMRAVGQGLHLARDGRN
;
A
#
# COMPACT_ATOMS: atom_id res chain seq x y z
N MET A 1 26.03 17.85 -13.23
CA MET A 1 24.61 18.14 -13.55
C MET A 1 23.79 17.33 -12.58
N PRO A 2 22.83 17.87 -11.82
CA PRO A 2 21.90 17.02 -11.08
C PRO A 2 21.18 16.12 -12.09
N ASP A 3 21.08 14.82 -11.76
CA ASP A 3 20.39 13.84 -12.58
C ASP A 3 18.95 14.31 -12.81
N THR A 4 18.70 14.77 -14.04
CA THR A 4 17.36 15.24 -14.41
C THR A 4 16.48 14.01 -14.56
N ASP A 5 15.45 13.90 -13.73
CA ASP A 5 14.51 12.79 -13.72
C ASP A 5 13.97 12.50 -15.14
N PRO A 6 14.25 11.32 -15.73
CA PRO A 6 13.86 10.99 -17.08
C PRO A 6 12.35 11.01 -17.30
N LEU A 7 11.54 10.72 -16.26
CA LEU A 7 10.09 10.78 -16.33
C LEU A 7 9.59 12.22 -16.51
N LEU A 8 10.21 13.20 -15.84
CA LEU A 8 9.86 14.62 -16.05
C LEU A 8 10.22 15.09 -17.46
N ILE A 9 11.37 14.65 -18.00
CA ILE A 9 11.73 14.97 -19.38
C ILE A 9 10.71 14.39 -20.36
N ALA A 10 10.31 13.13 -20.15
CA ALA A 10 9.32 12.47 -21.00
C ALA A 10 7.95 13.16 -20.88
N ALA A 11 7.53 13.56 -19.68
CA ALA A 11 6.29 14.30 -19.44
C ALA A 11 6.28 15.65 -20.17
N ALA A 12 7.37 16.42 -20.07
CA ALA A 12 7.52 17.70 -20.76
C ALA A 12 7.41 17.54 -22.29
N ARG A 13 8.12 16.55 -22.86
CA ARG A 13 8.08 16.25 -24.29
C ARG A 13 6.70 15.74 -24.75
N GLY A 14 6.01 15.04 -23.89
CA GLY A 14 4.69 14.46 -24.13
C GLY A 14 3.54 15.46 -23.98
N GLY A 15 3.78 16.64 -23.40
CA GLY A 15 2.72 17.59 -23.03
C GLY A 15 1.76 17.01 -21.99
N VAL A 16 2.28 16.21 -21.06
CA VAL A 16 1.53 15.54 -19.99
C VAL A 16 2.12 15.85 -18.62
N VAL A 17 1.38 15.49 -17.57
CA VAL A 17 1.76 15.68 -16.16
C VAL A 17 1.86 14.31 -15.51
N LEU A 18 2.93 14.04 -14.76
CA LEU A 18 3.04 12.82 -13.95
C LEU A 18 1.98 12.81 -12.86
N THR A 19 1.29 11.68 -12.70
CA THR A 19 0.17 11.57 -11.76
C THR A 19 -0.02 10.15 -11.26
N CYS A 20 -1.11 9.90 -10.53
CA CYS A 20 -1.52 8.58 -10.05
C CYS A 20 -0.35 7.85 -9.36
N VAL A 21 -0.17 6.53 -9.62
CA VAL A 21 0.88 5.71 -8.98
C VAL A 21 2.29 6.20 -9.30
N THR A 22 2.54 6.70 -10.51
CA THR A 22 3.86 7.21 -10.88
C THR A 22 4.27 8.41 -10.04
N GLN A 23 3.39 9.39 -9.85
CA GLN A 23 3.70 10.53 -8.98
C GLN A 23 3.64 10.13 -7.50
N ALA A 24 2.78 9.18 -7.12
CA ALA A 24 2.77 8.62 -5.77
C ALA A 24 4.12 7.98 -5.42
N SER A 25 4.68 7.15 -6.30
CA SER A 25 6.01 6.54 -6.16
C SER A 25 7.11 7.61 -6.00
N ARG A 26 7.09 8.67 -6.82
CA ARG A 26 8.05 9.79 -6.74
C ARG A 26 7.92 10.60 -5.44
N LEU A 27 6.73 10.68 -4.86
CA LEU A 27 6.51 11.26 -3.52
C LEU A 27 6.95 10.30 -2.40
N GLY A 28 7.47 9.12 -2.78
CA GLY A 28 7.89 8.06 -1.85
C GLY A 28 6.71 7.47 -1.09
N LEU A 29 5.51 7.49 -1.67
CA LEU A 29 4.35 6.81 -1.11
C LEU A 29 4.44 5.31 -1.39
N TRP A 30 3.75 4.52 -0.57
CA TRP A 30 3.74 3.09 -0.71
C TRP A 30 2.84 2.66 -1.88
N VAL A 31 3.47 2.37 -3.01
CA VAL A 31 2.81 1.82 -4.21
C VAL A 31 3.08 0.32 -4.27
N LEU A 32 2.02 -0.50 -4.18
CA LEU A 32 2.14 -1.96 -4.17
C LEU A 32 2.62 -2.51 -5.52
N ARG A 33 2.19 -1.88 -6.61
CA ARG A 33 2.52 -2.27 -7.97
C ARG A 33 2.46 -1.06 -8.91
N GLU A 34 3.46 -0.93 -9.76
CA GLU A 34 3.51 0.05 -10.85
C GLU A 34 4.01 -0.68 -12.10
N ASP A 35 3.09 -1.01 -13.02
CA ASP A 35 3.41 -1.78 -14.23
C ASP A 35 3.82 -0.87 -15.40
N GLU A 36 3.29 0.35 -15.43
CA GLU A 36 3.54 1.35 -16.48
C GLU A 36 3.40 2.76 -15.91
N PRO A 37 4.00 3.78 -16.54
CA PRO A 37 3.83 5.16 -16.11
C PRO A 37 2.38 5.64 -16.25
N HIS A 38 1.91 6.38 -15.26
CA HIS A 38 0.61 7.05 -15.24
C HIS A 38 0.78 8.55 -15.39
N VAL A 39 0.12 9.11 -16.41
CA VAL A 39 0.19 10.54 -16.74
C VAL A 39 -1.21 11.13 -16.88
N ALA A 40 -1.35 12.43 -16.65
CA ALA A 40 -2.58 13.16 -16.92
C ALA A 40 -2.40 14.08 -18.11
N ALA A 41 -3.40 14.12 -18.97
CA ALA A 41 -3.49 15.08 -20.05
C ALA A 41 -4.18 16.35 -19.58
N PRO A 42 -3.76 17.55 -20.05
CA PRO A 42 -4.54 18.76 -19.88
C PRO A 42 -5.91 18.61 -20.55
N ALA A 43 -6.95 19.20 -19.97
CA ALA A 43 -8.29 19.19 -20.54
C ALA A 43 -8.23 19.77 -21.97
N HIS A 44 -8.89 19.09 -22.90
CA HIS A 44 -8.96 19.49 -24.32
C HIS A 44 -7.63 19.49 -25.10
N SER A 45 -6.57 18.86 -24.59
CA SER A 45 -5.30 18.74 -25.32
C SER A 45 -5.38 17.64 -26.37
N GLY A 46 -5.47 18.04 -27.65
CA GLY A 46 -5.37 17.11 -28.80
C GLY A 46 -3.95 16.65 -29.12
N GLY A 47 -2.93 17.13 -28.40
CA GLY A 47 -1.52 16.95 -28.73
C GLY A 47 -0.70 16.06 -27.79
N VAL A 48 -1.35 15.19 -26.98
CA VAL A 48 -0.65 14.30 -26.06
C VAL A 48 0.20 13.28 -26.81
N ARG A 49 1.50 13.30 -26.58
CA ARG A 49 2.47 12.36 -27.16
C ARG A 49 2.98 11.41 -26.09
N VAL A 50 2.34 10.25 -25.99
CA VAL A 50 2.81 9.16 -25.12
C VAL A 50 3.51 8.13 -26.01
N PRO A 51 4.68 7.61 -25.62
CA PRO A 51 5.36 6.54 -26.34
C PRO A 51 4.42 5.36 -26.60
N ARG A 52 4.59 4.74 -27.75
CA ARG A 52 3.86 3.53 -28.15
C ARG A 52 4.83 2.39 -28.36
N SER A 53 4.39 1.18 -28.07
CA SER A 53 5.14 -0.03 -28.38
C SER A 53 5.35 -0.12 -29.91
N ALA A 54 6.57 -0.34 -30.33
CA ALA A 54 6.91 -0.54 -31.74
C ALA A 54 6.27 -1.83 -32.33
N HIS A 55 5.94 -2.80 -31.46
CA HIS A 55 5.38 -4.09 -31.88
C HIS A 55 3.85 -4.09 -31.89
N SER A 56 3.20 -3.55 -30.84
CA SER A 56 1.74 -3.62 -30.67
C SER A 56 1.03 -2.30 -31.02
N GLY A 57 1.75 -1.19 -31.11
CA GLY A 57 1.16 0.15 -31.24
C GLY A 57 0.45 0.64 -29.97
N GLU A 58 0.43 -0.15 -28.90
CA GLU A 58 -0.19 0.23 -27.62
C GLU A 58 0.59 1.34 -26.93
N ARG A 59 -0.11 2.16 -26.16
CA ARG A 59 0.53 3.19 -25.35
C ARG A 59 1.34 2.54 -24.24
N LEU A 60 2.56 3.03 -24.02
CA LEU A 60 3.44 2.60 -22.94
C LEU A 60 3.23 3.45 -21.66
N ALA A 61 2.06 4.00 -21.48
CA ALA A 61 1.64 4.72 -20.30
C ALA A 61 0.11 4.83 -20.24
N THR A 62 -0.46 4.73 -19.05
CA THR A 62 -1.87 5.04 -18.79
C THR A 62 -2.09 6.55 -18.78
N VAL A 63 -3.01 7.06 -19.61
CA VAL A 63 -3.34 8.49 -19.71
C VAL A 63 -4.66 8.79 -19.03
N HIS A 64 -4.64 9.61 -17.98
CA HIS A 64 -5.82 10.11 -17.29
C HIS A 64 -6.33 11.41 -17.93
N TRP A 65 -7.59 11.41 -18.29
CA TRP A 65 -8.30 12.57 -18.88
C TRP A 65 -9.21 13.28 -17.86
N ALA A 66 -9.16 12.85 -16.59
CA ALA A 66 -10.00 13.39 -15.55
C ALA A 66 -9.67 14.86 -15.24
N ARG A 67 -10.71 15.62 -14.91
CA ARG A 67 -10.55 16.98 -14.42
C ARG A 67 -9.86 16.95 -13.05
N PRO A 68 -8.78 17.73 -12.85
CA PRO A 68 -8.13 17.80 -11.54
C PRO A 68 -9.05 18.42 -10.49
N ILE A 69 -9.01 17.89 -9.26
CA ILE A 69 -9.80 18.43 -8.13
C ILE A 69 -9.18 19.70 -7.54
N VAL A 70 -7.87 19.88 -7.73
CA VAL A 70 -7.17 21.15 -7.45
C VAL A 70 -6.46 21.61 -8.72
N PRO A 71 -6.38 22.93 -8.95
CA PRO A 71 -5.66 23.46 -10.11
C PRO A 71 -4.21 23.02 -10.10
N ARG A 72 -3.70 22.68 -11.29
CA ARG A 72 -2.26 22.43 -11.50
C ARG A 72 -1.53 23.78 -11.55
N PRO A 73 -0.39 23.93 -10.86
CA PRO A 73 0.45 25.11 -11.03
C PRO A 73 0.85 25.24 -12.50
N PRO A 74 0.97 26.45 -13.04
CA PRO A 74 1.47 26.67 -14.40
C PRO A 74 2.81 25.93 -14.60
N GLU A 75 2.99 25.32 -15.77
CA GLU A 75 4.21 24.59 -16.16
C GLU A 75 4.57 23.38 -15.25
N SER A 76 3.68 22.98 -14.34
CA SER A 76 3.92 21.82 -13.51
C SER A 76 3.94 20.54 -14.36
N LEU A 77 5.01 19.74 -14.19
CA LEU A 77 5.16 18.42 -14.81
C LEU A 77 4.70 17.29 -13.89
N ALA A 78 4.21 17.60 -12.70
CA ALA A 78 3.73 16.64 -11.72
C ALA A 78 2.49 17.17 -11.00
N ASP A 79 1.52 16.30 -10.78
CA ASP A 79 0.28 16.62 -10.06
C ASP A 79 0.54 16.88 -8.58
N PRO A 80 -0.18 17.84 -7.96
CA PRO A 80 -0.27 17.94 -6.51
C PRO A 80 -0.88 16.66 -5.90
N VAL A 81 -0.54 16.40 -4.64
CA VAL A 81 -0.90 15.14 -3.97
C VAL A 81 -2.41 14.89 -3.95
N GLU A 82 -3.24 15.91 -3.88
CA GLU A 82 -4.70 15.80 -3.91
C GLU A 82 -5.20 15.16 -5.21
N ASN A 83 -4.67 15.61 -6.36
CA ASN A 83 -5.00 15.04 -7.66
C ASN A 83 -4.47 13.61 -7.79
N VAL A 84 -3.24 13.37 -7.28
CA VAL A 84 -2.64 12.02 -7.23
C VAL A 84 -3.55 11.06 -6.48
N LEU A 85 -3.95 11.40 -5.26
CA LEU A 85 -4.78 10.56 -4.41
C LEU A 85 -6.15 10.29 -5.06
N GLN A 86 -6.79 11.32 -5.63
CA GLN A 86 -8.05 11.13 -6.34
C GLN A 86 -7.90 10.14 -7.51
N LEU A 87 -6.88 10.31 -8.35
CA LEU A 87 -6.67 9.45 -9.52
C LEU A 87 -6.25 8.03 -9.15
N VAL A 88 -5.48 7.88 -8.06
CA VAL A 88 -5.17 6.54 -7.52
C VAL A 88 -6.44 5.83 -7.08
N ALA A 89 -7.35 6.53 -6.38
CA ALA A 89 -8.63 5.95 -5.93
C ALA A 89 -9.55 5.54 -7.07
N ASP A 90 -9.50 6.26 -8.20
CA ASP A 90 -10.34 5.99 -9.38
C ASP A 90 -9.74 4.92 -10.30
N CYS A 91 -8.42 4.73 -10.27
CA CYS A 91 -7.69 3.93 -11.25
C CYS A 91 -7.19 2.58 -10.70
N GLN A 92 -6.80 2.55 -9.43
CA GLN A 92 -6.12 1.41 -8.86
C GLN A 92 -7.08 0.47 -8.11
N PRO A 93 -6.72 -0.82 -7.98
CA PRO A 93 -7.41 -1.71 -7.06
C PRO A 93 -7.45 -1.11 -5.65
N TYR A 94 -8.52 -1.42 -4.91
CA TYR A 94 -8.80 -0.85 -3.59
C TYR A 94 -7.60 -0.92 -2.62
N GLU A 95 -6.91 -2.07 -2.56
CA GLU A 95 -5.77 -2.26 -1.65
C GLU A 95 -4.58 -1.36 -2.01
N THR A 96 -4.27 -1.23 -3.30
CA THR A 96 -3.21 -0.32 -3.78
C THR A 96 -3.59 1.13 -3.48
N ALA A 97 -4.82 1.51 -3.74
CA ALA A 97 -5.29 2.85 -3.46
C ALA A 97 -5.24 3.16 -1.96
N LEU A 98 -5.71 2.24 -1.12
CA LEU A 98 -5.69 2.38 0.34
C LEU A 98 -4.25 2.54 0.87
N SER A 99 -3.29 1.72 0.38
CA SER A 99 -1.88 1.82 0.80
C SER A 99 -1.24 3.17 0.46
N VAL A 100 -1.53 3.71 -0.73
CA VAL A 100 -1.05 5.03 -1.14
C VAL A 100 -1.64 6.13 -0.24
N TRP A 101 -2.95 6.07 0.04
CA TRP A 101 -3.63 7.04 0.89
C TRP A 101 -3.11 7.01 2.34
N GLU A 102 -2.98 5.84 2.95
CA GLU A 102 -2.42 5.69 4.30
C GLU A 102 -0.99 6.20 4.37
N SER A 103 -0.16 5.88 3.36
CA SER A 103 1.20 6.37 3.27
C SER A 103 1.26 7.90 3.17
N ALA A 104 0.35 8.52 2.43
CA ALA A 104 0.27 9.99 2.32
C ALA A 104 -0.15 10.65 3.64
N LEU A 105 -1.12 10.06 4.35
CA LEU A 105 -1.55 10.51 5.67
C LEU A 105 -0.44 10.35 6.71
N ARG A 106 0.26 9.22 6.73
CA ARG A 106 1.38 8.97 7.64
C ARG A 106 2.55 9.92 7.42
N LYS A 107 2.87 10.23 6.15
CA LYS A 107 3.90 11.22 5.80
C LYS A 107 3.45 12.68 6.02
N GLU A 108 2.24 12.86 6.51
CA GLU A 108 1.65 14.19 6.78
C GLU A 108 1.65 15.10 5.53
N LEU A 109 1.64 14.51 4.31
CA LEU A 109 1.54 15.31 3.09
C LEU A 109 0.22 16.08 3.07
N LYS A 110 -0.84 15.49 3.61
CA LYS A 110 -2.13 16.14 3.92
C LYS A 110 -2.78 15.38 5.07
N THR A 111 -3.59 16.08 5.86
CA THR A 111 -4.42 15.44 6.89
C THR A 111 -5.76 14.98 6.33
N ALA A 112 -6.38 13.97 6.96
CA ALA A 112 -7.72 13.52 6.59
C ALA A 112 -8.76 14.65 6.62
N ALA A 113 -8.66 15.55 7.62
CA ALA A 113 -9.54 16.72 7.74
C ALA A 113 -9.38 17.73 6.58
N VAL A 114 -8.17 17.87 6.02
CA VAL A 114 -7.95 18.71 4.84
C VAL A 114 -8.49 18.00 3.60
N LEU A 115 -8.19 16.71 3.42
CA LEU A 115 -8.64 15.94 2.26
C LEU A 115 -10.17 15.86 2.18
N SER A 116 -10.88 15.76 3.31
CA SER A 116 -12.35 15.71 3.34
C SER A 116 -13.04 16.97 2.82
N ARG A 117 -12.32 18.11 2.70
CA ARG A 117 -12.86 19.37 2.19
C ARG A 117 -12.84 19.46 0.66
N PHE A 118 -12.12 18.58 -0.02
CA PHE A 118 -12.08 18.55 -1.47
C PHE A 118 -13.29 17.82 -2.06
N PRO A 119 -13.67 18.09 -3.30
CA PRO A 119 -14.78 17.42 -4.01
C PRO A 119 -14.37 16.01 -4.46
N LEU A 120 -14.01 15.14 -3.49
CA LEU A 120 -13.59 13.78 -3.75
C LEU A 120 -14.72 12.96 -4.39
N ALA A 121 -14.38 12.09 -5.35
CA ALA A 121 -15.30 11.08 -5.88
C ALA A 121 -15.68 10.04 -4.81
N ALA A 122 -16.73 9.26 -5.05
CA ALA A 122 -17.24 8.30 -4.08
C ALA A 122 -16.18 7.25 -3.65
N GLY A 123 -15.38 6.76 -4.61
CA GLY A 123 -14.27 5.83 -4.33
C GLY A 123 -13.23 6.44 -3.39
N ALA A 124 -12.79 7.66 -3.66
CA ALA A 124 -11.82 8.38 -2.83
C ALA A 124 -12.35 8.68 -1.43
N ARG A 125 -13.65 9.06 -1.31
CA ARG A 125 -14.28 9.24 0.00
C ARG A 125 -14.31 7.96 0.83
N ARG A 126 -14.60 6.82 0.19
CA ARG A 126 -14.58 5.52 0.85
C ARG A 126 -13.18 5.18 1.34
N ILE A 127 -12.15 5.34 0.50
CA ILE A 127 -10.76 5.08 0.89
C ILE A 127 -10.35 5.99 2.05
N LEU A 128 -10.68 7.29 1.99
CA LEU A 128 -10.39 8.22 3.08
C LEU A 128 -11.04 7.81 4.41
N ALA A 129 -12.28 7.28 4.36
CA ALA A 129 -12.98 6.80 5.56
C ALA A 129 -12.37 5.52 6.15
N ASP A 130 -11.80 4.66 5.29
CA ASP A 130 -11.18 3.39 5.69
C ASP A 130 -9.69 3.53 6.05
N ALA A 131 -9.01 4.60 5.57
CA ALA A 131 -7.58 4.81 5.74
C ALA A 131 -7.20 5.11 7.18
N GLN A 132 -6.16 4.41 7.66
CA GLN A 132 -5.60 4.57 8.99
C GLN A 132 -4.14 5.04 8.91
N PRO A 133 -3.79 6.21 9.48
CA PRO A 133 -2.43 6.77 9.36
C PRO A 133 -1.37 6.03 10.17
N PHE A 134 -1.74 4.96 10.88
CA PHE A 134 -0.87 4.23 11.80
C PHE A 134 -0.29 2.94 11.23
N SER A 135 -0.61 2.58 9.99
CA SER A 135 0.03 1.44 9.30
C SER A 135 1.50 1.76 9.02
N ASP A 136 2.41 1.06 9.67
CA ASP A 136 3.85 1.25 9.47
C ASP A 136 4.36 0.67 8.14
N SER A 137 3.59 -0.25 7.55
CA SER A 137 3.89 -0.81 6.23
C SER A 137 2.62 -0.98 5.38
N GLY A 138 2.73 -0.84 4.07
CA GLY A 138 1.62 -1.10 3.15
C GLY A 138 1.10 -2.54 3.19
N LEU A 139 1.85 -3.46 3.80
CA LEU A 139 1.43 -4.85 4.00
C LEU A 139 0.30 -4.97 5.02
N GLU A 140 0.30 -4.12 6.06
CA GLU A 140 -0.77 -4.10 7.06
C GLU A 140 -2.09 -3.67 6.42
N THR A 141 -2.01 -2.71 5.52
CA THR A 141 -3.14 -2.23 4.71
C THR A 141 -3.77 -3.33 3.87
N VAL A 142 -2.98 -4.32 3.45
CA VAL A 142 -3.43 -5.44 2.64
C VAL A 142 -4.01 -6.58 3.50
N VAL A 143 -3.33 -6.95 4.57
CA VAL A 143 -3.66 -8.14 5.38
C VAL A 143 -4.97 -7.98 6.15
N VAL A 144 -5.17 -6.83 6.82
CA VAL A 144 -6.37 -6.62 7.66
C VAL A 144 -7.67 -6.71 6.86
N PRO A 145 -7.84 -6.03 5.71
CA PRO A 145 -9.04 -6.17 4.89
C PRO A 145 -9.27 -7.59 4.38
N ARG A 146 -8.20 -8.28 3.98
CA ARG A 146 -8.27 -9.65 3.45
C ARG A 146 -8.69 -10.68 4.48
N LEU A 147 -8.46 -10.43 5.78
CA LEU A 147 -8.82 -11.32 6.88
C LEU A 147 -10.09 -10.90 7.62
N ARG A 148 -10.67 -9.72 7.34
CA ARG A 148 -11.85 -9.17 8.06
C ARG A 148 -13.05 -10.12 8.09
N TRP A 149 -13.24 -10.91 7.03
CA TRP A 149 -14.34 -11.87 6.92
C TRP A 149 -14.28 -13.00 7.96
N MET A 150 -13.10 -13.31 8.51
CA MET A 150 -12.94 -14.34 9.54
C MET A 150 -13.59 -13.96 10.88
N ARG A 151 -13.94 -12.67 11.08
CA ARG A 151 -14.54 -12.13 12.31
C ARG A 151 -13.71 -12.42 13.57
N VAL A 152 -12.41 -12.62 13.43
CA VAL A 152 -11.44 -12.72 14.53
C VAL A 152 -10.80 -11.36 14.71
N ARG A 153 -10.54 -10.98 15.97
CA ARG A 153 -9.84 -9.73 16.28
C ARG A 153 -8.43 -9.78 15.67
N ILE A 154 -8.06 -8.73 14.93
CA ILE A 154 -6.71 -8.56 14.36
C ILE A 154 -6.18 -7.24 14.87
N VAL A 155 -5.02 -7.29 15.52
CA VAL A 155 -4.32 -6.12 16.05
C VAL A 155 -3.03 -5.97 15.27
N PRO A 156 -2.93 -5.00 14.36
CA PRO A 156 -1.67 -4.70 13.70
C PRO A 156 -0.69 -4.06 14.69
N GLN A 157 0.60 -4.27 14.47
CA GLN A 157 1.70 -3.69 15.24
C GLN A 157 1.57 -3.88 16.76
N ALA A 158 1.15 -5.09 17.17
CA ALA A 158 0.97 -5.40 18.58
C ALA A 158 2.32 -5.51 19.32
N TRP A 159 2.38 -4.99 20.54
CA TRP A 159 3.53 -5.16 21.43
C TRP A 159 3.38 -6.44 22.26
N ILE A 160 4.32 -7.36 22.11
CA ILE A 160 4.35 -8.63 22.86
C ILE A 160 5.76 -8.86 23.36
N ALA A 161 5.94 -9.10 24.65
CA ALA A 161 7.24 -9.36 25.28
C ALA A 161 8.33 -8.31 24.97
N GLY A 162 7.94 -7.03 24.87
CA GLY A 162 8.88 -5.93 24.60
C GLY A 162 9.25 -5.74 23.12
N HIS A 163 8.62 -6.48 22.22
CA HIS A 163 8.83 -6.38 20.76
C HIS A 163 7.52 -6.16 20.02
N ARG A 164 7.61 -5.48 18.87
CA ARG A 164 6.47 -5.32 17.96
C ARG A 164 6.38 -6.55 17.07
N VAL A 165 5.15 -7.04 16.88
CA VAL A 165 4.79 -8.05 15.90
C VAL A 165 3.88 -7.43 14.84
N ASP A 166 3.94 -7.89 13.58
CA ASP A 166 3.16 -7.27 12.52
C ASP A 166 1.67 -7.43 12.76
N PHE A 167 1.21 -8.62 13.16
CA PHE A 167 -0.20 -8.85 13.52
C PHE A 167 -0.33 -9.83 14.69
N LEU A 168 -1.23 -9.52 15.60
CA LEU A 168 -1.79 -10.46 16.55
C LEU A 168 -3.23 -10.79 16.11
N ILE A 169 -3.48 -12.04 15.81
CA ILE A 169 -4.78 -12.58 15.39
C ILE A 169 -5.37 -13.34 16.57
N GLY A 170 -6.54 -12.88 17.05
CA GLY A 170 -7.10 -13.35 18.32
C GLY A 170 -6.23 -12.97 19.50
N GLU A 171 -5.87 -13.93 20.35
CA GLU A 171 -5.11 -13.73 21.58
C GLU A 171 -3.69 -14.32 21.50
N ARG A 172 -3.44 -15.30 20.63
CA ARG A 172 -2.22 -16.13 20.63
C ARG A 172 -1.59 -16.39 19.26
N LEU A 173 -2.24 -16.05 18.16
CA LEU A 173 -1.69 -16.27 16.83
C LEU A 173 -0.98 -15.01 16.33
N VAL A 174 0.32 -15.11 16.11
CA VAL A 174 1.16 -14.03 15.60
C VAL A 174 1.45 -14.29 14.12
N LEU A 175 1.22 -13.29 13.27
CA LEU A 175 1.66 -13.30 11.87
C LEU A 175 2.78 -12.28 11.72
N GLN A 176 3.93 -12.71 11.18
CA GLN A 176 5.10 -11.90 10.84
C GLN A 176 5.30 -11.92 9.33
N ILE A 177 5.64 -10.78 8.74
CA ILE A 177 5.86 -10.66 7.30
C ILE A 177 7.29 -10.18 7.03
N ASP A 178 8.11 -11.06 6.45
CA ASP A 178 9.48 -10.73 6.10
C ASP A 178 9.53 -9.87 4.85
N GLY A 179 10.03 -8.65 5.00
CA GLY A 179 10.43 -7.79 3.87
C GLY A 179 11.68 -8.37 3.20
N GLY A 180 11.76 -8.31 1.87
CA GLY A 180 12.82 -8.95 1.07
C GLY A 180 14.28 -8.50 1.29
N HIS A 181 14.58 -7.74 2.34
CA HIS A 181 15.91 -7.12 2.56
C HIS A 181 16.58 -7.48 3.90
N HIS A 182 16.09 -8.47 4.65
CA HIS A 182 16.68 -8.84 5.92
C HIS A 182 17.85 -9.81 5.72
N VAL A 183 19.09 -9.34 5.81
CA VAL A 183 20.33 -10.14 5.73
C VAL A 183 21.11 -10.07 7.03
N GLY A 184 21.64 -11.21 7.50
CA GLY A 184 22.60 -11.30 8.59
C GLY A 184 22.01 -11.19 10.00
N SER A 185 22.56 -10.31 10.83
CA SER A 185 22.26 -10.18 12.27
C SER A 185 20.81 -9.86 12.62
N GLN A 186 20.02 -9.33 11.68
CA GLN A 186 18.60 -9.08 11.85
C GLN A 186 17.83 -10.40 11.89
N ARG A 187 18.12 -11.33 10.98
CA ARG A 187 17.47 -12.64 10.91
C ARG A 187 17.69 -13.48 12.17
N GLU A 188 18.88 -13.42 12.77
CA GLU A 188 19.16 -14.11 14.04
C GLU A 188 18.31 -13.57 15.19
N ARG A 189 18.15 -12.25 15.28
CA ARG A 189 17.27 -11.60 16.28
C ARG A 189 15.81 -11.97 16.09
N ASP A 190 15.34 -12.01 14.85
CA ASP A 190 13.97 -12.37 14.53
C ASP A 190 13.67 -13.82 14.91
N ILE A 191 14.58 -14.75 14.64
CA ILE A 191 14.47 -16.16 15.08
C ILE A 191 14.47 -16.29 16.60
N ALA A 192 15.32 -15.56 17.30
CA ALA A 192 15.37 -15.57 18.76
C ALA A 192 14.06 -15.02 19.37
N HIS A 193 13.49 -13.98 18.77
CA HIS A 193 12.22 -13.41 19.18
C HIS A 193 11.06 -14.38 18.95
N ASP A 194 10.99 -15.05 17.80
CA ASP A 194 9.98 -16.08 17.52
C ASP A 194 10.04 -17.21 18.55
N ALA A 195 11.24 -17.65 18.93
CA ALA A 195 11.44 -18.66 19.96
C ALA A 195 10.90 -18.18 21.33
N GLN A 196 11.12 -16.92 21.71
CA GLN A 196 10.54 -16.33 22.92
C GLN A 196 9.01 -16.29 22.88
N LEU A 197 8.43 -15.88 21.76
CA LEU A 197 6.97 -15.89 21.59
C LEU A 197 6.39 -17.29 21.75
N MET A 198 7.04 -18.31 21.15
CA MET A 198 6.62 -19.71 21.29
C MET A 198 6.68 -20.21 22.75
N LEU A 199 7.72 -19.84 23.51
CA LEU A 199 7.83 -20.16 24.93
C LEU A 199 6.72 -19.50 25.78
N LEU A 200 6.26 -18.32 25.36
CA LEU A 200 5.14 -17.62 26.00
C LEU A 200 3.75 -18.16 25.53
N GLY A 201 3.74 -19.22 24.72
CA GLY A 201 2.53 -19.88 24.25
C GLY A 201 1.86 -19.20 23.04
N TYR A 202 2.57 -18.32 22.32
CA TYR A 202 2.11 -17.80 21.05
C TYR A 202 2.45 -18.76 19.92
N HIS A 203 1.61 -18.79 18.91
CA HIS A 203 1.85 -19.51 17.65
C HIS A 203 2.29 -18.50 16.60
N VAL A 204 3.50 -18.67 16.06
CA VAL A 204 4.07 -17.73 15.09
C VAL A 204 3.97 -18.31 13.68
N ILE A 205 3.32 -17.58 12.78
CA ILE A 205 3.33 -17.81 11.34
C ILE A 205 4.21 -16.73 10.72
N ARG A 206 5.24 -17.13 9.98
CA ARG A 206 6.13 -16.21 9.27
C ARG A 206 5.98 -16.42 7.77
N VAL A 207 5.74 -15.34 7.04
CA VAL A 207 5.55 -15.36 5.59
C VAL A 207 6.37 -14.28 4.91
N GLY A 208 6.84 -14.51 3.71
CA GLY A 208 7.55 -13.50 2.93
C GLY A 208 6.59 -12.54 2.21
N TYR A 209 7.09 -11.35 1.87
CA TYR A 209 6.37 -10.34 1.09
C TYR A 209 5.71 -10.91 -0.17
N GLY A 210 6.44 -11.70 -0.96
CA GLY A 210 5.92 -12.31 -2.19
C GLY A 210 4.73 -13.25 -1.94
N HIS A 211 4.69 -13.97 -0.79
CA HIS A 211 3.53 -14.79 -0.43
C HIS A 211 2.29 -13.94 -0.19
N VAL A 212 2.44 -12.81 0.50
CA VAL A 212 1.32 -11.90 0.79
C VAL A 212 0.79 -11.26 -0.48
N MET A 213 1.67 -10.85 -1.40
CA MET A 213 1.28 -10.11 -2.60
C MET A 213 0.82 -11.00 -3.75
N GLU A 214 1.49 -12.14 -3.98
CA GLU A 214 1.32 -12.95 -5.17
C GLU A 214 0.62 -14.28 -4.90
N ARG A 215 0.77 -14.82 -3.68
CA ARG A 215 0.26 -16.13 -3.29
C ARG A 215 -0.59 -16.06 -2.02
N TRP A 216 -1.44 -15.03 -1.94
CA TRP A 216 -2.28 -14.79 -0.77
C TRP A 216 -3.10 -15.99 -0.33
N HIS A 217 -3.60 -16.81 -1.27
CA HIS A 217 -4.39 -18.00 -0.97
C HIS A 217 -3.63 -18.99 -0.09
N GLU A 218 -2.31 -19.15 -0.25
CA GLU A 218 -1.48 -20.01 0.59
C GLU A 218 -1.38 -19.47 2.02
N VAL A 219 -1.17 -18.16 2.15
CA VAL A 219 -1.11 -17.46 3.45
C VAL A 219 -2.45 -17.60 4.18
N GLN A 220 -3.55 -17.34 3.47
CA GLN A 220 -4.90 -17.44 4.00
C GLN A 220 -5.21 -18.85 4.47
N ASP A 221 -4.84 -19.88 3.71
CA ASP A 221 -5.08 -21.28 4.05
C ASP A 221 -4.34 -21.68 5.34
N VAL A 222 -3.09 -21.27 5.51
CA VAL A 222 -2.32 -21.49 6.74
C VAL A 222 -2.99 -20.82 7.94
N ILE A 223 -3.39 -19.55 7.81
CA ILE A 223 -4.08 -18.81 8.88
C ILE A 223 -5.42 -19.48 9.22
N MET A 224 -6.20 -19.87 8.22
CA MET A 224 -7.49 -20.57 8.42
C MET A 224 -7.32 -21.87 9.18
N ARG A 225 -6.31 -22.69 8.83
CA ARG A 225 -6.00 -23.93 9.55
C ARG A 225 -5.62 -23.65 10.99
N ALA A 226 -4.78 -22.65 11.25
CA ALA A 226 -4.39 -22.28 12.60
C ALA A 226 -5.61 -21.82 13.43
N VAL A 227 -6.49 -21.02 12.85
CA VAL A 227 -7.73 -20.57 13.50
C VAL A 227 -8.68 -21.74 13.73
N GLY A 228 -8.83 -22.63 12.74
CA GLY A 228 -9.66 -23.85 12.86
C GLY A 228 -9.18 -24.82 13.94
N GLN A 229 -7.87 -24.83 14.22
CA GLN A 229 -7.26 -25.60 15.33
C GLN A 229 -7.33 -24.87 16.69
N GLY A 230 -7.92 -23.66 16.75
CA GLY A 230 -8.01 -22.86 17.97
C GLY A 230 -6.70 -22.22 18.40
N LEU A 231 -5.65 -22.18 17.57
CA LEU A 231 -4.32 -21.65 17.92
C LEU A 231 -4.32 -20.12 18.17
N HIS A 232 -5.39 -19.46 17.80
CA HIS A 232 -5.62 -18.02 18.04
C HIS A 232 -6.24 -17.72 19.40
N LEU A 233 -6.68 -18.74 20.15
CA LEU A 233 -7.34 -18.61 21.47
C LEU A 233 -6.34 -18.78 22.59
N ALA A 234 -6.55 -18.09 23.71
CA ALA A 234 -5.85 -18.41 24.96
C ALA A 234 -6.18 -19.85 25.37
N ARG A 235 -5.18 -20.60 25.81
CA ARG A 235 -5.46 -21.89 26.46
C ARG A 235 -6.18 -21.60 27.76
N ASP A 236 -7.40 -22.09 27.91
CA ASP A 236 -8.08 -22.09 29.21
C ASP A 236 -7.17 -22.76 30.21
N GLY A 237 -6.75 -22.00 31.23
CA GLY A 237 -5.91 -22.49 32.31
C GLY A 237 -6.69 -23.44 33.26
N ARG A 238 -7.31 -24.48 32.66
CA ARG A 238 -7.89 -25.58 33.41
C ARG A 238 -7.02 -26.83 33.20
N ASN A 239 -6.07 -27.00 34.08
CA ASN A 239 -5.58 -28.28 34.55
C ASN A 239 -5.51 -28.23 36.07
#